data_7f17926f6203b82dabeea929eb1fdde5
#
_entry.id   7f17926f6203b82dabeea929eb1fdde5
#
_cell.length_a   1.000
_cell.length_b   1.000
_cell.length_c   1.000
_cell.angle_alpha   90.00
_cell.angle_beta   90.00
_cell.angle_gamma   90.00
#
_symmetry.space_group_name_H-M   'P 1'
#
loop_
_entity.id
_entity.type
_entity.pdbx_description
1 polymer ?
#
loop_
_entity_poly.entity_id
_entity_poly.type
_entity_poly.pdbx_seq_one_letter_code
_entity_poly.pdbx_strand_id
1 'polypeptide(L)'
;MRLLNALNHRQLPKRVLELTGDQLPDRVSSWPSTRADLMVMLEKRMAEEWGVPSESLMLDYPSDPDMLDLNLLLVRKGAVVRRLTTLGERGLIDIPRLGRSLYHSARVLRVFSFDPIPHPDPRPLLELIEASEHDVESRLATGETLFG
;
A
#
# COMPACT_ATOMS: atom_id res chain seq x y z
N MET A 1 2.18 -14.59 18.77
CA MET A 1 3.60 -14.83 19.16
C MET A 1 4.50 -15.36 18.04
N ARG A 2 3.97 -15.73 16.86
CA ARG A 2 4.73 -16.27 15.72
C ARG A 2 5.77 -15.27 15.18
N LEU A 3 5.40 -14.00 15.03
CA LEU A 3 6.28 -12.92 14.53
C LEU A 3 7.57 -12.75 15.37
N LEU A 4 7.46 -12.72 16.69
CA LEU A 4 8.63 -12.58 17.56
C LEU A 4 9.57 -13.80 17.46
N ASN A 5 8.99 -14.99 17.41
CA ASN A 5 9.78 -16.23 17.22
C ASN A 5 10.46 -16.25 15.85
N ALA A 6 9.76 -15.82 14.80
CA ALA A 6 10.31 -15.75 13.45
C ALA A 6 11.49 -14.75 13.38
N LEU A 7 11.34 -13.58 13.99
CA LEU A 7 12.41 -12.58 14.08
C LEU A 7 13.63 -13.12 14.85
N ASN A 8 13.42 -13.78 15.97
CA ASN A 8 14.52 -14.37 16.76
C ASN A 8 15.28 -15.46 15.98
N HIS A 9 14.60 -16.18 15.11
CA HIS A 9 15.20 -17.23 14.27
C HIS A 9 15.60 -16.71 12.88
N ARG A 10 15.53 -15.41 12.62
CA ARG A 10 15.78 -14.77 11.31
C ARG A 10 14.94 -15.36 10.16
N GLN A 11 13.77 -15.85 10.49
CA GLN A 11 12.78 -16.31 9.50
C GLN A 11 11.93 -15.08 9.11
N LEU A 12 12.29 -14.46 8.00
CA LEU A 12 11.55 -13.32 7.46
C LEU A 12 10.48 -13.81 6.49
N PRO A 13 9.32 -13.14 6.43
CA PRO A 13 8.32 -13.43 5.40
C PRO A 13 8.91 -13.17 4.03
N LYS A 14 8.56 -14.00 3.07
CA LYS A 14 8.97 -13.86 1.68
C LYS A 14 7.89 -13.15 0.89
N ARG A 15 8.30 -12.30 -0.03
CA ARG A 15 7.39 -11.67 -0.98
C ARG A 15 6.87 -12.73 -1.95
N VAL A 16 5.55 -12.90 -1.98
CA VAL A 16 4.84 -13.86 -2.84
C VAL A 16 4.15 -13.20 -4.02
N LEU A 17 3.83 -11.90 -3.88
CA LEU A 17 3.27 -11.06 -4.96
C LEU A 17 3.82 -9.65 -4.85
N GLU A 18 4.10 -9.02 -5.99
CA GLU A 18 4.41 -7.60 -6.11
C GLU A 18 3.74 -7.04 -7.34
N LEU A 19 3.00 -5.95 -7.17
CA LEU A 19 2.35 -5.19 -8.22
C LEU A 19 2.89 -3.77 -8.18
N THR A 20 3.62 -3.39 -9.20
CA THR A 20 4.23 -2.06 -9.36
C THR A 20 3.22 -1.05 -9.90
N GLY A 21 3.53 0.24 -9.84
CA GLY A 21 2.62 1.31 -10.20
C GLY A 21 2.02 1.20 -11.61
N ASP A 22 2.75 0.62 -12.55
CA ASP A 22 2.32 0.34 -13.93
C ASP A 22 1.36 -0.87 -14.05
N GLN A 23 1.39 -1.77 -13.08
CA GLN A 23 0.49 -2.93 -12.99
C GLN A 23 -0.75 -2.63 -12.16
N LEU A 24 -0.70 -1.59 -11.34
CA LEU A 24 -1.82 -1.14 -10.54
C LEU A 24 -2.78 -0.31 -11.39
N PRO A 25 -4.09 -0.40 -11.16
CA PRO A 25 -5.07 0.40 -11.88
C PRO A 25 -4.86 1.89 -11.64
N ASP A 26 -5.21 2.71 -12.64
CA ASP A 26 -5.11 4.18 -12.53
C ASP A 26 -5.92 4.73 -11.35
N ARG A 27 -7.06 4.10 -11.09
CA ARG A 27 -7.95 4.44 -9.98
C ARG A 27 -7.88 3.37 -8.92
N VAL A 28 -7.05 3.59 -7.92
CA VAL A 28 -7.06 2.83 -6.68
C VAL A 28 -7.93 3.58 -5.69
N SER A 29 -8.83 2.87 -5.02
CA SER A 29 -9.62 3.44 -3.92
C SER A 29 -8.72 3.90 -2.77
N SER A 30 -9.21 4.79 -1.93
CA SER A 30 -8.44 5.31 -0.78
C SER A 30 -8.31 4.32 0.37
N TRP A 31 -9.24 3.36 0.47
CA TRP A 31 -9.31 2.44 1.60
C TRP A 31 -8.02 1.63 1.85
N PRO A 32 -7.22 1.17 0.84
CA PRO A 32 -5.99 0.43 1.14
C PRO A 32 -4.97 1.23 1.94
N SER A 33 -5.01 2.56 1.80
CA SER A 33 -4.10 3.46 2.53
C SER A 33 -4.71 4.07 3.80
N THR A 34 -6.04 4.04 3.97
CA THR A 34 -6.75 4.73 5.07
C THR A 34 -7.45 3.79 6.05
N ARG A 35 -7.76 2.56 5.64
CA ARG A 35 -8.55 1.59 6.42
C ARG A 35 -7.73 0.35 6.77
N ALA A 36 -6.88 0.49 7.78
CA ALA A 36 -6.05 -0.61 8.28
C ALA A 36 -6.88 -1.82 8.76
N ASP A 37 -8.09 -1.61 9.24
CA ASP A 37 -9.03 -2.66 9.65
C ASP A 37 -9.47 -3.52 8.46
N LEU A 38 -9.81 -2.90 7.32
CA LEU A 38 -10.14 -3.62 6.08
C LEU A 38 -8.94 -4.39 5.52
N MET A 39 -7.74 -3.81 5.59
CA MET A 39 -6.52 -4.51 5.19
C MET A 39 -6.32 -5.78 6.02
N VAL A 40 -6.49 -5.72 7.34
CA VAL A 40 -6.40 -6.90 8.22
C VAL A 40 -7.48 -7.93 7.92
N MET A 41 -8.71 -7.50 7.60
CA MET A 41 -9.78 -8.42 7.20
C MET A 41 -9.45 -9.11 5.88
N LEU A 42 -8.93 -8.36 4.92
CA LEU A 42 -8.50 -8.89 3.63
C LEU A 42 -7.34 -9.90 3.78
N GLU A 43 -6.32 -9.56 4.59
CA GLU A 43 -5.22 -10.49 4.91
C GLU A 43 -5.72 -11.83 5.45
N LYS A 44 -6.66 -11.79 6.39
CA LYS A 44 -7.27 -12.99 6.97
C LYS A 44 -8.01 -13.81 5.91
N ARG A 45 -8.81 -13.14 5.09
CA ARG A 45 -9.56 -13.81 4.03
C ARG A 45 -8.64 -14.46 3.00
N MET A 46 -7.63 -13.72 2.53
CA MET A 46 -6.61 -14.26 1.63
C MET A 46 -5.89 -15.46 2.23
N ALA A 47 -5.53 -15.40 3.50
CA ALA A 47 -4.85 -16.50 4.18
C ALA A 47 -5.76 -17.74 4.27
N GLU A 48 -7.03 -17.57 4.61
CA GLU A 48 -8.03 -18.66 4.65
C GLU A 48 -8.16 -19.33 3.28
N GLU A 49 -8.33 -18.57 2.21
CA GLU A 49 -8.53 -19.10 0.87
C GLU A 49 -7.25 -19.71 0.26
N TRP A 50 -6.09 -19.19 0.63
CA TRP A 50 -4.80 -19.75 0.22
C TRP A 50 -4.30 -20.88 1.14
N GLY A 51 -5.07 -21.26 2.16
CA GLY A 51 -4.77 -22.37 3.06
C GLY A 51 -3.54 -22.16 3.95
N VAL A 52 -3.24 -20.91 4.29
CA VAL A 52 -2.14 -20.57 5.21
C VAL A 52 -2.69 -19.97 6.51
N PRO A 53 -1.94 -20.01 7.63
CA PRO A 53 -2.36 -19.37 8.86
C PRO A 53 -2.60 -17.86 8.68
N SER A 54 -3.63 -17.31 9.30
CA SER A 54 -4.02 -15.91 9.14
C SER A 54 -2.92 -14.92 9.51
N GLU A 55 -2.09 -15.27 10.49
CA GLU A 55 -0.94 -14.45 10.88
C GLU A 55 0.31 -14.65 10.01
N SER A 56 0.24 -15.48 8.97
CA SER A 56 1.34 -15.73 8.04
C SER A 56 1.41 -14.72 6.91
N LEU A 57 0.30 -14.05 6.60
CA LEU A 57 0.17 -13.22 5.42
C LEU A 57 0.12 -11.76 5.83
N MET A 58 0.78 -10.91 5.07
CA MET A 58 0.82 -9.46 5.27
C MET A 58 0.70 -8.75 3.93
N LEU A 59 -0.15 -7.75 3.88
CA LEU A 59 -0.27 -6.80 2.78
C LEU A 59 0.51 -5.53 3.11
N ASP A 60 1.28 -5.05 2.15
CA ASP A 60 1.99 -3.78 2.22
C ASP A 60 1.53 -2.90 1.06
N TYR A 61 0.88 -1.80 1.40
CA TYR A 61 0.50 -0.76 0.47
C TYR A 61 0.84 0.60 1.07
N PRO A 62 1.57 1.48 0.34
CA PRO A 62 1.99 2.76 0.89
C PRO A 62 0.79 3.64 1.20
N SER A 63 0.77 4.22 2.40
CA SER A 63 -0.20 5.25 2.76
C SER A 63 -0.02 6.48 1.85
N ASP A 64 -1.15 7.11 1.50
CA ASP A 64 -1.17 8.37 0.73
C ASP A 64 -0.58 9.51 1.59
N PRO A 65 -0.11 10.51 1.05
CA PRO A 65 0.87 11.03 0.12
C PRO A 65 2.08 11.73 0.74
N ASP A 66 2.57 11.29 1.88
CA ASP A 66 3.75 11.89 2.53
C ASP A 66 5.08 11.50 1.88
N MET A 67 5.05 11.09 0.61
CA MET A 67 6.27 10.74 -0.14
C MET A 67 7.25 11.91 -0.30
N LEU A 68 6.80 13.13 -0.04
CA LEU A 68 7.65 14.32 -0.07
C LEU A 68 7.43 15.18 1.18
N ASP A 69 8.03 14.80 2.28
CA ASP A 69 8.20 15.72 3.41
C ASP A 69 9.41 16.63 3.13
N LEU A 70 9.13 17.83 2.62
CA LEU A 70 10.16 18.82 2.29
C LEU A 70 10.10 19.98 3.26
N ASN A 71 11.24 20.23 3.89
CA ASN A 71 11.46 21.38 4.75
C ASN A 71 12.82 22.02 4.41
N LEU A 72 12.87 22.67 3.24
CA LEU A 72 14.10 23.23 2.72
C LEU A 72 14.11 24.75 2.82
N LEU A 73 15.25 25.35 3.12
CA LEU A 73 15.45 26.79 3.04
C LEU A 73 15.90 27.18 1.64
N LEU A 74 15.11 27.99 0.96
CA LEU A 74 15.44 28.57 -0.34
C LEU A 74 16.02 29.97 -0.14
N VAL A 75 17.23 30.16 -0.68
CA VAL A 75 17.88 31.47 -0.69
C VAL A 75 17.78 32.06 -2.09
N ARG A 76 17.03 33.16 -2.23
CA ARG A 76 16.96 33.93 -3.49
C ARG A 76 18.02 35.01 -3.55
N LYS A 77 18.43 35.40 -4.77
CA LYS A 77 19.22 36.62 -5.01
C LYS A 77 18.53 37.81 -4.32
N GLY A 78 19.23 38.41 -3.36
CA GLY A 78 18.67 39.52 -2.55
C GLY A 78 18.41 39.13 -1.09
N ALA A 79 18.96 38.00 -0.62
CA ALA A 79 18.97 37.58 0.79
C ALA A 79 17.58 37.27 1.42
N VAL A 80 16.53 37.12 0.62
CA VAL A 80 15.26 36.66 1.15
C VAL A 80 15.30 35.14 1.28
N VAL A 81 15.29 34.66 2.53
CA VAL A 81 15.20 33.23 2.84
C VAL A 81 13.71 32.86 2.93
N ARG A 82 13.28 31.92 2.13
CA ARG A 82 11.94 31.34 2.21
C ARG A 82 12.03 29.87 2.53
N ARG A 83 11.00 29.35 3.17
CA ARG A 83 10.91 27.93 3.49
C ARG A 83 10.04 27.22 2.42
N LEU A 84 10.64 26.27 1.71
CA LEU A 84 9.91 25.34 0.84
C LEU A 84 9.35 24.23 1.71
N THR A 85 8.04 24.17 1.79
CA THR A 85 7.30 23.13 2.51
C THR A 85 6.61 22.19 1.52
N THR A 86 5.93 21.18 2.02
CA THR A 86 5.06 20.27 1.23
C THR A 86 4.00 21.02 0.39
N LEU A 87 3.66 22.26 0.75
CA LEU A 87 2.73 23.10 -0.03
C LEU A 87 3.35 23.71 -1.30
N GLY A 88 4.66 23.60 -1.47
CA GLY A 88 5.38 24.19 -2.58
C GLY A 88 5.55 25.72 -2.47
N GLU A 89 6.00 26.36 -3.55
CA GLU A 89 6.07 27.81 -3.68
C GLU A 89 5.41 28.25 -5.00
N ARG A 90 4.44 29.17 -4.91
CA ARG A 90 3.71 29.66 -6.07
C ARG A 90 4.65 30.19 -7.16
N GLY A 91 4.47 29.65 -8.37
CA GLY A 91 5.22 30.07 -9.55
C GLY A 91 6.61 29.48 -9.70
N LEU A 92 7.05 28.57 -8.79
CA LEU A 92 8.33 27.89 -8.88
C LEU A 92 8.19 26.36 -8.91
N ILE A 93 7.59 25.77 -7.87
CA ILE A 93 7.49 24.31 -7.74
C ILE A 93 6.14 23.98 -7.14
N ASP A 94 5.34 23.21 -7.88
CA ASP A 94 4.11 22.60 -7.39
C ASP A 94 4.44 21.24 -6.74
N ILE A 95 4.84 21.31 -5.47
CA ILE A 95 5.20 20.10 -4.70
C ILE A 95 4.02 19.12 -4.56
N PRO A 96 2.77 19.56 -4.29
CA PRO A 96 1.62 18.67 -4.26
C PRO A 96 1.41 17.89 -5.55
N ARG A 97 1.59 18.54 -6.70
CA ARG A 97 1.48 17.88 -8.01
C ARG A 97 2.62 16.86 -8.22
N LEU A 98 3.84 17.26 -7.88
CA LEU A 98 5.01 16.39 -7.97
C LEU A 98 4.86 15.19 -7.03
N GLY A 99 4.42 15.40 -5.79
CA GLY A 99 4.15 14.35 -4.82
C GLY A 99 3.14 13.32 -5.34
N ARG A 100 2.01 13.78 -5.88
CA ARG A 100 1.02 12.89 -6.49
C ARG A 100 1.59 12.09 -7.67
N SER A 101 2.35 12.74 -8.55
CA SER A 101 2.98 12.07 -9.69
C SER A 101 3.98 10.99 -9.27
N LEU A 102 4.81 11.31 -8.27
CA LEU A 102 5.76 10.35 -7.70
C LEU A 102 5.05 9.20 -6.98
N TYR A 103 3.99 9.49 -6.23
CA TYR A 103 3.18 8.48 -5.58
C TYR A 103 2.62 7.48 -6.61
N HIS A 104 1.98 7.97 -7.67
CA HIS A 104 1.47 7.12 -8.74
C HIS A 104 2.53 6.22 -9.37
N SER A 105 3.74 6.73 -9.55
CA SER A 105 4.82 5.97 -10.18
C SER A 105 5.51 4.99 -9.22
N ALA A 106 5.59 5.35 -7.93
CA ALA A 106 6.38 4.61 -6.94
C ALA A 106 5.53 3.69 -6.05
N ARG A 107 4.19 3.80 -6.10
CA ARG A 107 3.31 2.93 -5.33
C ARG A 107 3.51 1.47 -5.74
N VAL A 108 3.59 0.61 -4.77
CA VAL A 108 3.75 -0.83 -4.97
C VAL A 108 2.87 -1.54 -3.96
N LEU A 109 2.05 -2.47 -4.44
CA LEU A 109 1.31 -3.39 -3.57
C LEU A 109 2.12 -4.67 -3.44
N ARG A 110 2.37 -5.09 -2.21
CA ARG A 110 3.12 -6.32 -1.92
C ARG A 110 2.33 -7.24 -1.02
N VAL A 111 2.47 -8.52 -1.27
CA VAL A 111 2.00 -9.57 -0.38
C VAL A 111 3.20 -10.36 0.10
N PHE A 112 3.32 -10.48 1.40
CA PHE A 112 4.36 -11.28 2.05
C PHE A 112 3.73 -12.45 2.78
N SER A 113 4.42 -13.61 2.78
CA SER A 113 4.00 -14.77 3.55
C SER A 113 5.18 -15.48 4.20
N PHE A 114 4.96 -16.04 5.39
CA PHE A 114 5.91 -16.96 6.04
C PHE A 114 5.83 -18.37 5.43
N ASP A 115 4.68 -18.70 4.86
CA ASP A 115 4.44 -20.01 4.25
C ASP A 115 4.49 -19.89 2.72
N PRO A 116 4.96 -20.91 2.01
CA PRO A 116 5.01 -20.87 0.55
C PRO A 116 3.60 -20.85 -0.05
N ILE A 117 3.37 -19.88 -0.93
CA ILE A 117 2.13 -19.75 -1.70
C ILE A 117 2.53 -19.84 -3.18
N PRO A 118 2.11 -20.88 -3.91
CA PRO A 118 2.46 -21.01 -5.31
C PRO A 118 1.64 -20.05 -6.17
N HIS A 119 2.33 -19.12 -6.84
CA HIS A 119 1.82 -18.25 -7.92
C HIS A 119 0.39 -17.74 -7.72
N PRO A 120 0.14 -16.86 -6.72
CA PRO A 120 -1.18 -16.32 -6.50
C PRO A 120 -1.63 -15.47 -7.71
N ASP A 121 -2.92 -15.62 -8.08
CA ASP A 121 -3.51 -14.79 -9.12
C ASP A 121 -3.69 -13.35 -8.57
N PRO A 122 -3.12 -12.32 -9.21
CA PRO A 122 -3.26 -10.95 -8.75
C PRO A 122 -4.61 -10.31 -9.09
N ARG A 123 -5.37 -10.86 -10.05
CA ARG A 123 -6.60 -10.24 -10.58
C ARG A 123 -7.65 -9.95 -9.52
N PRO A 124 -8.01 -10.89 -8.63
CA PRO A 124 -9.01 -10.59 -7.59
C PRO A 124 -8.56 -9.46 -6.65
N LEU A 125 -7.27 -9.39 -6.34
CA LEU A 125 -6.73 -8.33 -5.50
C LEU A 125 -6.80 -6.98 -6.21
N LEU A 126 -6.50 -6.91 -7.50
CA LEU A 126 -6.63 -5.70 -8.32
C LEU A 126 -8.08 -5.21 -8.36
N GLU A 127 -9.05 -6.10 -8.56
CA GLU A 127 -10.47 -5.75 -8.53
C GLU A 127 -10.91 -5.17 -7.18
N LEU A 128 -10.44 -5.76 -6.07
CA LEU A 128 -10.76 -5.29 -4.73
C LEU A 128 -10.20 -3.91 -4.44
N ILE A 129 -8.97 -3.61 -4.85
CA ILE A 129 -8.36 -2.29 -4.61
C ILE A 129 -9.01 -1.16 -5.44
N GLU A 130 -9.68 -1.49 -6.55
CA GLU A 130 -10.50 -0.56 -7.31
C GLU A 130 -11.89 -0.36 -6.70
N ALA A 131 -12.42 -1.38 -6.04
CA ALA A 131 -13.76 -1.38 -5.48
C ALA A 131 -13.92 -0.32 -4.38
N SER A 132 -15.14 0.15 -4.19
CA SER A 132 -15.45 1.07 -3.09
C SER A 132 -15.25 0.40 -1.74
N GLU A 133 -14.97 1.20 -0.71
CA GLU A 133 -14.86 0.72 0.68
C GLU A 133 -16.07 -0.12 1.10
N HIS A 134 -17.26 0.36 0.79
CA HIS A 134 -18.52 -0.33 1.11
C HIS A 134 -18.64 -1.70 0.40
N ASP A 135 -18.24 -1.78 -0.88
CA ASP A 135 -18.29 -3.03 -1.63
C ASP A 135 -17.30 -4.06 -1.06
N VAL A 136 -16.10 -3.59 -0.68
CA VAL A 136 -15.10 -4.46 -0.05
C VAL A 136 -15.59 -4.97 1.31
N GLU A 137 -16.13 -4.11 2.17
CA GLU A 137 -16.73 -4.53 3.44
C GLU A 137 -17.83 -5.58 3.23
N SER A 138 -18.71 -5.35 2.26
CA SER A 138 -19.80 -6.27 1.95
C SER A 138 -19.27 -7.63 1.49
N ARG A 139 -18.32 -7.67 0.56
CA ARG A 139 -17.72 -8.92 0.07
C ARG A 139 -16.99 -9.69 1.16
N LEU A 140 -16.23 -9.00 2.01
CA LEU A 140 -15.54 -9.63 3.14
C LEU A 140 -16.52 -10.18 4.18
N ALA A 141 -17.68 -9.53 4.38
CA ALA A 141 -18.69 -9.96 5.35
C ALA A 141 -19.52 -11.15 4.85
N THR A 142 -19.80 -11.26 3.55
CA THR A 142 -20.67 -12.29 2.98
C THR A 142 -20.05 -13.69 2.95
N GLY A 143 -18.74 -13.82 3.16
CA GLY A 143 -18.06 -15.11 3.09
C GLY A 143 -17.88 -15.64 1.67
N GLU A 144 -18.09 -14.80 0.65
CA GLU A 144 -17.86 -15.15 -0.75
C GLU A 144 -16.39 -15.47 -1.00
N THR A 145 -16.12 -16.48 -1.84
CA THR A 145 -14.75 -16.79 -2.27
C THR A 145 -14.23 -15.67 -3.18
N LEU A 146 -13.13 -15.06 -2.80
CA LEU A 146 -12.55 -13.92 -3.51
C LEU A 146 -11.31 -14.28 -4.34
N PHE A 147 -10.56 -15.30 -3.91
CA PHE A 147 -9.25 -15.66 -4.44
C PHE A 147 -9.17 -17.13 -4.92
N GLY A 148 -10.31 -17.81 -5.04
CA GLY A 148 -10.42 -19.23 -5.42
C GLY A 148 -10.26 -19.51 -6.90
#